data_175e912202165acf3ae20d81ab822658
#
_entry.id   175e912202165acf3ae20d81ab822658
#
_cell.length_a   1.000
_cell.length_b   1.000
_cell.length_c   1.000
_cell.angle_alpha   90.00
_cell.angle_beta   90.00
_cell.angle_gamma   90.00
#
_symmetry.space_group_name_H-M   'P 1'
#
loop_
_entity.id
_entity.type
_entity.pdbx_description
1 polymer ?
#
loop_
_entity_poly.entity_id
_entity_poly.type
_entity_poly.pdbx_seq_one_letter_code
_entity_poly.pdbx_strand_id
1 'polypeptide(L)'
;YYDVVDQNAKPAIPEWKVYFEGNFWGHSEKERAGTEVPLNQQFEWAGHHWIIPAAYSCSKGFVVDFCMRTPEEDIRRFMTKWDLHSENDSCEYFTQEQQLQIDLENPLCLDFIPRLELNGKTMLTSHGCSVVFNPCLPDGMINEAEAKWALEHYDLDTSYGWMIFRAAFPWTSKRRPEIKSLSLTMEQRPCRVPGPHFQTHAPGDSFSFLHPVSGTNYTLTVQEIEQQTIPQKCFGSDRWVYPTHFTVMRYTLFPESEEDISICDCCDGDKPMEIAVEGDSFTPETQNNACVGIIGGADGPTVIMTGEKSQGRLYAACSALHFEPVRDDVEWCTMFSIKNFDETTINLI
;
A
#
# COMPACT_ATOMS: atom_id res chain seq x y z
N TYR A 1 44.77 -20.32 -6.90
CA TYR A 1 43.97 -20.43 -8.12
C TYR A 1 42.82 -19.44 -7.97
N TYR A 2 42.94 -18.31 -8.69
CA TYR A 2 41.84 -17.38 -8.82
C TYR A 2 41.03 -17.83 -10.04
N ASP A 3 39.79 -18.25 -9.83
CA ASP A 3 38.86 -18.47 -10.92
C ASP A 3 38.58 -17.13 -11.61
N VAL A 4 38.94 -17.05 -12.87
CA VAL A 4 38.60 -15.93 -13.74
C VAL A 4 37.10 -16.01 -14.00
N VAL A 5 36.30 -15.22 -13.28
CA VAL A 5 34.88 -15.05 -13.57
C VAL A 5 34.79 -14.39 -14.95
N ASP A 6 34.28 -15.13 -15.91
CA ASP A 6 34.00 -14.61 -17.26
C ASP A 6 32.95 -13.50 -17.16
N GLN A 7 33.39 -12.25 -17.25
CA GLN A 7 32.52 -11.07 -17.17
C GLN A 7 31.52 -10.94 -18.35
N ASN A 8 31.61 -11.85 -19.33
CA ASN A 8 30.73 -11.90 -20.50
C ASN A 8 29.68 -13.02 -20.45
N ALA A 9 29.67 -13.83 -19.43
CA ALA A 9 28.63 -14.84 -19.28
C ALA A 9 27.31 -14.12 -18.93
N LYS A 10 26.36 -14.07 -19.86
CA LYS A 10 24.97 -13.68 -19.51
C LYS A 10 24.54 -14.56 -18.34
N PRO A 11 24.06 -13.99 -17.24
CA PRO A 11 23.54 -14.78 -16.14
C PRO A 11 22.48 -15.74 -16.69
N ALA A 12 22.64 -17.03 -16.41
CA ALA A 12 21.66 -18.02 -16.84
C ALA A 12 20.31 -17.64 -16.24
N ILE A 13 19.29 -17.50 -17.10
CA ILE A 13 17.94 -17.21 -16.65
C ILE A 13 17.49 -18.42 -15.83
N PRO A 14 17.09 -18.23 -14.56
CA PRO A 14 16.65 -19.33 -13.71
C PRO A 14 15.40 -19.98 -14.31
N GLU A 15 15.27 -21.30 -14.11
CA GLU A 15 14.07 -22.01 -14.50
C GLU A 15 12.85 -21.41 -13.80
N TRP A 16 11.82 -21.04 -14.58
CA TRP A 16 10.61 -20.44 -14.03
C TRP A 16 9.79 -21.46 -13.23
N LYS A 17 9.72 -21.25 -11.93
CA LYS A 17 8.98 -22.10 -10.99
C LYS A 17 8.20 -21.24 -10.02
N VAL A 18 6.95 -21.60 -9.79
CA VAL A 18 6.03 -20.88 -8.89
C VAL A 18 5.64 -21.80 -7.74
N TYR A 19 5.71 -21.27 -6.53
CA TYR A 19 5.46 -21.99 -5.28
C TYR A 19 4.34 -21.31 -4.52
N PHE A 20 3.53 -22.08 -3.80
CA PHE A 20 2.37 -21.54 -3.08
C PHE A 20 2.77 -20.56 -1.95
N GLU A 21 3.77 -20.93 -1.13
CA GLU A 21 4.30 -20.08 -0.05
C GLU A 21 5.51 -19.26 -0.49
N GLY A 22 5.90 -19.34 -1.76
CA GLY A 22 6.97 -18.56 -2.34
C GLY A 22 6.52 -17.18 -2.83
N ASN A 23 7.51 -16.41 -3.24
CA ASN A 23 7.33 -15.11 -3.90
C ASN A 23 8.25 -15.03 -5.12
N PHE A 24 8.45 -13.86 -5.71
CA PHE A 24 9.35 -13.69 -6.86
C PHE A 24 10.82 -13.87 -6.49
N TRP A 25 11.20 -13.63 -5.23
CA TRP A 25 12.60 -13.60 -4.78
C TRP A 25 13.05 -14.89 -4.08
N GLY A 26 12.13 -15.76 -3.69
CA GLY A 26 12.50 -16.99 -3.00
C GLY A 26 11.34 -17.90 -2.61
N HIS A 27 11.71 -19.09 -2.17
CA HIS A 27 10.79 -20.14 -1.71
C HIS A 27 11.47 -21.08 -0.73
N SER A 28 10.69 -21.87 0.01
CA SER A 28 11.23 -22.95 0.85
C SER A 28 11.73 -24.14 0.00
N GLU A 29 12.91 -24.64 0.29
CA GLU A 29 13.49 -25.81 -0.40
C GLU A 29 12.62 -27.07 -0.31
N LYS A 30 11.74 -27.15 0.69
CA LYS A 30 10.85 -28.31 0.92
C LYS A 30 9.56 -28.24 0.12
N GLU A 31 9.28 -27.12 -0.51
CA GLU A 31 8.04 -26.93 -1.26
C GLU A 31 8.21 -27.41 -2.72
N ARG A 32 7.14 -27.98 -3.25
CA ARG A 32 7.09 -28.37 -4.67
C ARG A 32 6.49 -27.28 -5.50
N ALA A 33 7.10 -27.00 -6.63
CA ALA A 33 6.56 -26.05 -7.61
C ALA A 33 5.18 -26.51 -8.11
N GLY A 34 4.33 -25.52 -8.37
CA GLY A 34 3.02 -25.73 -8.99
C GLY A 34 3.13 -26.16 -10.45
N THR A 35 2.12 -26.85 -10.94
CA THR A 35 1.97 -27.13 -12.36
C THR A 35 1.31 -25.93 -13.02
N GLU A 36 1.96 -25.37 -14.04
CA GLU A 36 1.45 -24.26 -14.81
C GLU A 36 0.22 -24.67 -15.63
N VAL A 37 -0.83 -23.85 -15.56
CA VAL A 37 -2.06 -23.96 -16.34
C VAL A 37 -2.16 -22.67 -17.16
N PRO A 38 -1.89 -22.70 -18.47
CA PRO A 38 -1.99 -21.52 -19.31
C PRO A 38 -3.46 -21.03 -19.36
N LEU A 39 -3.67 -19.75 -19.14
CA LEU A 39 -5.00 -19.10 -19.18
C LEU A 39 -5.09 -18.12 -20.35
N ASN A 40 -4.09 -17.28 -20.52
CA ASN A 40 -3.98 -16.27 -21.60
C ASN A 40 -5.24 -15.39 -21.72
N GLN A 41 -5.89 -15.08 -20.61
CA GLN A 41 -7.07 -14.21 -20.59
C GLN A 41 -6.64 -12.76 -20.62
N GLN A 42 -7.34 -11.96 -21.42
CA GLN A 42 -7.09 -10.52 -21.55
C GLN A 42 -8.41 -9.76 -21.38
N PHE A 43 -8.36 -8.65 -20.67
CA PHE A 43 -9.53 -7.80 -20.43
C PHE A 43 -9.12 -6.39 -20.05
N GLU A 44 -10.08 -5.45 -20.09
CA GLU A 44 -9.91 -4.07 -19.64
C GLU A 44 -10.60 -3.90 -18.29
N TRP A 45 -9.88 -3.34 -17.32
CA TRP A 45 -10.45 -2.98 -16.02
C TRP A 45 -9.66 -1.84 -15.38
N ALA A 46 -10.38 -0.93 -14.68
CA ALA A 46 -9.79 0.21 -13.97
C ALA A 46 -8.88 1.09 -14.87
N GLY A 47 -9.24 1.24 -16.15
CA GLY A 47 -8.48 2.03 -17.11
C GLY A 47 -7.18 1.36 -17.63
N HIS A 48 -6.94 0.10 -17.28
CA HIS A 48 -5.75 -0.66 -17.67
C HIS A 48 -6.10 -1.91 -18.46
N HIS A 49 -5.19 -2.30 -19.33
CA HIS A 49 -5.22 -3.60 -19.98
C HIS A 49 -4.57 -4.65 -19.09
N TRP A 50 -5.29 -5.74 -18.85
CA TRP A 50 -4.86 -6.84 -18.01
C TRP A 50 -4.65 -8.11 -18.79
N ILE A 51 -3.63 -8.86 -18.42
CA ILE A 51 -3.37 -10.20 -18.90
C ILE A 51 -3.24 -11.12 -17.69
N ILE A 52 -3.97 -12.24 -17.72
CA ILE A 52 -3.77 -13.35 -16.80
C ILE A 52 -3.14 -14.48 -17.61
N PRO A 53 -1.81 -14.57 -17.62
CA PRO A 53 -1.13 -15.51 -18.51
C PRO A 53 -1.28 -16.95 -18.05
N ALA A 54 -1.20 -17.19 -16.75
CA ALA A 54 -1.22 -18.54 -16.18
C ALA A 54 -1.72 -18.57 -14.73
N ALA A 55 -2.19 -19.72 -14.32
CA ALA A 55 -2.34 -20.14 -12.94
C ALA A 55 -1.45 -21.35 -12.65
N TYR A 56 -1.07 -21.52 -11.40
CA TYR A 56 -0.21 -22.59 -10.94
C TYR A 56 -0.92 -23.45 -9.91
N SER A 57 -1.11 -24.71 -10.23
CA SER A 57 -1.78 -25.64 -9.36
C SER A 57 -0.76 -26.27 -8.42
N CYS A 58 -0.72 -25.77 -7.19
CA CYS A 58 0.18 -26.20 -6.13
C CYS A 58 -0.47 -27.23 -5.19
N SER A 59 0.32 -27.83 -4.30
CA SER A 59 -0.20 -28.79 -3.31
C SER A 59 -1.20 -28.15 -2.33
N LYS A 60 -0.96 -26.89 -1.94
CA LYS A 60 -1.74 -26.16 -0.91
C LYS A 60 -2.85 -25.26 -1.50
N GLY A 61 -2.78 -24.94 -2.78
CA GLY A 61 -3.73 -24.03 -3.40
C GLY A 61 -3.38 -23.69 -4.84
N PHE A 62 -4.04 -22.66 -5.33
CA PHE A 62 -3.78 -22.02 -6.61
C PHE A 62 -2.90 -20.79 -6.42
N VAL A 63 -1.99 -20.54 -7.36
CA VAL A 63 -1.28 -19.26 -7.50
C VAL A 63 -1.60 -18.69 -8.86
N VAL A 64 -1.94 -17.42 -8.93
CA VAL A 64 -2.32 -16.73 -10.19
C VAL A 64 -1.46 -15.50 -10.36
N ASP A 65 -0.90 -15.32 -11.55
CA ASP A 65 -0.17 -14.11 -11.93
C ASP A 65 -1.10 -13.18 -12.74
N PHE A 66 -1.07 -11.91 -12.36
CA PHE A 66 -1.86 -10.82 -12.94
C PHE A 66 -0.88 -9.80 -13.50
N CYS A 67 -0.97 -9.50 -14.79
CA CYS A 67 -0.10 -8.55 -15.46
C CYS A 67 -0.92 -7.33 -15.90
N MET A 68 -0.67 -6.18 -15.27
CA MET A 68 -1.26 -4.89 -15.63
C MET A 68 -0.32 -4.14 -16.54
N ARG A 69 -0.79 -3.79 -17.73
CA ARG A 69 -0.02 -3.05 -18.74
C ARG A 69 -0.22 -1.56 -18.61
N THR A 70 0.86 -0.81 -18.68
CA THR A 70 0.86 0.65 -18.63
C THR A 70 1.60 1.23 -19.85
N PRO A 71 1.00 2.16 -20.62
CA PRO A 71 1.69 2.83 -21.71
C PRO A 71 2.92 3.62 -21.21
N GLU A 72 4.00 3.59 -21.97
CA GLU A 72 5.24 4.33 -21.66
C GLU A 72 4.98 5.83 -21.47
N GLU A 73 4.10 6.43 -22.26
CA GLU A 73 3.75 7.84 -22.17
C GLU A 73 3.14 8.24 -20.83
N ASP A 74 2.29 7.38 -20.25
CA ASP A 74 1.68 7.64 -18.95
C ASP A 74 2.72 7.61 -17.84
N ILE A 75 3.69 6.69 -17.93
CA ILE A 75 4.81 6.60 -16.99
C ILE A 75 5.68 7.85 -17.08
N ARG A 76 6.05 8.27 -18.29
CA ARG A 76 6.86 9.48 -18.51
C ARG A 76 6.17 10.73 -17.98
N ARG A 77 4.85 10.86 -18.21
CA ARG A 77 4.05 11.97 -17.70
C ARG A 77 4.04 12.01 -16.17
N PHE A 78 3.85 10.87 -15.53
CA PHE A 78 3.90 10.73 -14.07
C PHE A 78 5.29 11.08 -13.52
N MET A 79 6.36 10.50 -14.07
CA MET A 79 7.73 10.78 -13.62
C MET A 79 8.12 12.26 -13.81
N THR A 80 7.69 12.88 -14.91
CA THR A 80 7.94 14.31 -15.16
C THR A 80 7.18 15.20 -14.19
N LYS A 81 5.91 14.89 -13.92
CA LYS A 81 5.08 15.65 -12.98
C LYS A 81 5.69 15.73 -11.59
N TRP A 82 6.25 14.63 -11.12
CA TRP A 82 6.79 14.47 -9.76
C TRP A 82 8.32 14.59 -9.70
N ASP A 83 8.98 14.94 -10.82
CA ASP A 83 10.43 15.07 -10.93
C ASP A 83 11.21 13.81 -10.49
N LEU A 84 10.71 12.64 -10.87
CA LEU A 84 11.28 11.34 -10.52
C LEU A 84 12.34 10.88 -11.54
N HIS A 85 13.28 11.75 -11.92
CA HIS A 85 14.26 11.49 -12.96
C HIS A 85 15.70 11.32 -12.44
N SER A 86 15.96 11.54 -11.15
CA SER A 86 17.30 11.48 -10.58
C SER A 86 17.47 10.35 -9.56
N GLU A 87 18.69 9.82 -9.45
CA GLU A 87 19.05 8.80 -8.45
C GLU A 87 18.93 9.31 -6.99
N ASN A 88 18.80 10.63 -6.80
CA ASN A 88 18.68 11.28 -5.50
C ASN A 88 17.23 11.45 -5.02
N ASP A 89 16.27 10.84 -5.70
CA ASP A 89 14.87 10.89 -5.30
C ASP A 89 14.62 10.03 -4.06
N SER A 90 15.10 10.50 -2.93
CA SER A 90 14.74 9.93 -1.66
C SER A 90 13.33 10.41 -1.28
N CYS A 91 12.49 9.51 -0.79
CA CYS A 91 11.16 9.81 -0.25
C CYS A 91 11.17 10.87 0.86
N GLU A 92 12.35 11.31 1.29
CA GLU A 92 12.56 12.32 2.32
C GLU A 92 12.15 13.75 1.90
N TYR A 93 11.96 13.99 0.59
CA TYR A 93 11.61 15.33 0.08
C TYR A 93 10.09 15.55 -0.05
N PHE A 94 9.29 14.50 0.05
CA PHE A 94 7.84 14.60 -0.08
C PHE A 94 7.15 14.59 1.28
N THR A 95 6.12 15.43 1.43
CA THR A 95 5.22 15.34 2.58
C THR A 95 4.40 14.05 2.50
N GLN A 96 3.80 13.62 3.63
CA GLN A 96 2.91 12.45 3.64
C GLN A 96 1.77 12.58 2.62
N GLU A 97 1.19 13.77 2.50
CA GLU A 97 0.13 14.04 1.52
C GLU A 97 0.63 13.94 0.08
N GLN A 98 1.81 14.49 -0.20
CA GLN A 98 2.43 14.34 -1.52
C GLN A 98 2.74 12.88 -1.83
N GLN A 99 3.23 12.11 -0.85
CA GLN A 99 3.48 10.68 -1.03
C GLN A 99 2.19 9.91 -1.34
N LEU A 100 1.10 10.20 -0.62
CA LEU A 100 -0.21 9.62 -0.93
C LEU A 100 -0.67 9.96 -2.35
N GLN A 101 -0.45 11.21 -2.77
CA GLN A 101 -0.81 11.64 -4.12
C GLN A 101 0.05 10.96 -5.19
N ILE A 102 1.35 10.78 -4.94
CA ILE A 102 2.26 10.02 -5.81
C ILE A 102 1.77 8.57 -5.94
N ASP A 103 1.43 7.93 -4.83
CA ASP A 103 0.95 6.54 -4.82
C ASP A 103 -0.38 6.39 -5.58
N LEU A 104 -1.29 7.37 -5.43
CA LEU A 104 -2.57 7.40 -6.16
C LEU A 104 -2.40 7.60 -7.67
N GLU A 105 -1.44 8.42 -8.07
CA GLU A 105 -1.20 8.75 -9.48
C GLU A 105 -0.23 7.81 -10.19
N ASN A 106 0.46 6.94 -9.44
CA ASN A 106 1.43 6.02 -10.03
C ASN A 106 0.74 5.04 -10.99
N PRO A 107 0.97 5.14 -12.31
CA PRO A 107 0.29 4.32 -13.30
C PRO A 107 0.75 2.86 -13.30
N LEU A 108 1.84 2.56 -12.59
CA LEU A 108 2.38 1.21 -12.41
C LEU A 108 1.90 0.55 -11.10
N CYS A 109 0.95 1.17 -10.41
CA CYS A 109 0.42 0.67 -9.15
C CYS A 109 -1.10 0.73 -9.14
N LEU A 110 -1.74 -0.38 -8.84
CA LEU A 110 -3.16 -0.44 -8.52
C LEU A 110 -3.36 -1.46 -7.40
N ASP A 111 -3.93 -1.01 -6.30
CA ASP A 111 -4.23 -1.91 -5.19
C ASP A 111 -5.62 -2.53 -5.37
N PHE A 112 -5.67 -3.85 -5.40
CA PHE A 112 -6.90 -4.59 -5.64
C PHE A 112 -6.95 -5.90 -4.86
N ILE A 113 -8.15 -6.45 -4.74
CA ILE A 113 -8.43 -7.73 -4.09
C ILE A 113 -8.95 -8.69 -5.16
N PRO A 114 -8.18 -9.69 -5.56
CA PRO A 114 -8.67 -10.76 -6.42
C PRO A 114 -9.40 -11.82 -5.58
N ARG A 115 -10.54 -12.28 -6.08
CA ARG A 115 -11.30 -13.42 -5.54
C ARG A 115 -11.51 -14.42 -6.66
N LEU A 116 -11.18 -15.69 -6.41
CA LEU A 116 -11.48 -16.78 -7.33
C LEU A 116 -12.75 -17.50 -6.92
N GLU A 117 -13.49 -17.95 -7.90
CA GLU A 117 -14.56 -18.91 -7.71
C GLU A 117 -14.24 -20.18 -8.50
N LEU A 118 -13.96 -21.28 -7.77
CA LEU A 118 -13.64 -22.57 -8.35
C LEU A 118 -14.82 -23.53 -8.13
N ASN A 119 -15.44 -23.97 -9.23
CA ASN A 119 -16.61 -24.88 -9.19
C ASN A 119 -17.73 -24.37 -8.27
N GLY A 120 -18.02 -23.06 -8.25
CA GLY A 120 -19.02 -22.42 -7.40
C GLY A 120 -18.59 -22.18 -5.96
N LYS A 121 -17.31 -22.37 -5.61
CA LYS A 121 -16.77 -22.08 -4.27
C LYS A 121 -15.79 -20.93 -4.32
N THR A 122 -16.02 -19.92 -3.49
CA THR A 122 -15.15 -18.76 -3.37
C THR A 122 -13.83 -19.12 -2.68
N MET A 123 -12.73 -18.69 -3.27
CA MET A 123 -11.39 -18.78 -2.72
C MET A 123 -10.84 -17.36 -2.54
N LEU A 124 -10.46 -17.03 -1.30
CA LEU A 124 -9.88 -15.73 -0.97
C LEU A 124 -8.36 -15.79 -1.04
N THR A 125 -7.73 -14.67 -1.38
CA THR A 125 -6.28 -14.52 -1.36
C THR A 125 -5.76 -14.64 0.07
N SER A 126 -4.76 -15.50 0.30
CA SER A 126 -4.06 -15.60 1.58
C SER A 126 -2.87 -14.64 1.66
N HIS A 127 -2.12 -14.54 0.58
CA HIS A 127 -0.97 -13.64 0.45
C HIS A 127 -0.69 -13.36 -1.03
N GLY A 128 0.11 -12.33 -1.27
CA GLY A 128 0.54 -11.93 -2.60
C GLY A 128 1.80 -11.10 -2.56
N CYS A 129 2.40 -10.94 -3.72
CA CYS A 129 3.57 -10.08 -3.93
C CYS A 129 3.51 -9.50 -5.34
N SER A 130 4.23 -8.41 -5.57
CA SER A 130 4.30 -7.79 -6.88
C SER A 130 5.72 -7.39 -7.24
N VAL A 131 6.02 -7.41 -8.53
CA VAL A 131 7.20 -6.79 -9.12
C VAL A 131 6.76 -5.83 -10.22
N VAL A 132 7.57 -4.80 -10.45
CA VAL A 132 7.28 -3.76 -11.43
C VAL A 132 8.39 -3.69 -12.45
N PHE A 133 8.01 -3.61 -13.72
CA PHE A 133 8.91 -3.29 -14.81
C PHE A 133 8.59 -1.89 -15.33
N ASN A 134 9.57 -1.01 -15.26
CA ASN A 134 9.47 0.37 -15.76
C ASN A 134 10.45 0.56 -16.94
N PRO A 135 9.97 0.77 -18.18
CA PRO A 135 10.84 1.00 -19.33
C PRO A 135 11.47 2.40 -19.32
N CYS A 136 11.02 3.30 -18.45
CA CYS A 136 11.43 4.71 -18.39
C CYS A 136 12.37 5.02 -17.23
N LEU A 137 13.03 4.01 -16.64
CA LEU A 137 13.95 4.26 -15.52
C LEU A 137 15.06 5.23 -15.94
N PRO A 138 15.47 6.15 -15.03
CA PRO A 138 16.62 7.02 -15.23
C PRO A 138 17.91 6.26 -15.51
N ASP A 139 18.88 6.93 -16.12
CA ASP A 139 20.22 6.37 -16.36
C ASP A 139 20.86 5.96 -15.02
N GLY A 140 21.40 4.75 -14.98
CA GLY A 140 22.00 4.17 -13.75
C GLY A 140 21.05 3.29 -12.94
N MET A 141 19.74 3.44 -13.09
CA MET A 141 18.75 2.58 -12.45
C MET A 141 18.42 1.36 -13.32
N ILE A 142 18.14 0.24 -12.70
CA ILE A 142 17.78 -1.00 -13.39
C ILE A 142 16.50 -1.62 -12.81
N ASN A 143 15.69 -2.21 -13.68
CA ASN A 143 14.58 -3.03 -13.24
C ASN A 143 15.08 -4.28 -12.51
N GLU A 144 14.30 -4.75 -11.53
CA GLU A 144 14.58 -6.02 -10.85
C GLU A 144 14.67 -7.18 -11.85
N ALA A 145 15.56 -8.11 -11.57
CA ALA A 145 15.76 -9.28 -12.43
C ALA A 145 14.49 -10.12 -12.52
N GLU A 146 13.76 -10.26 -11.43
CA GLU A 146 12.52 -11.00 -11.31
C GLU A 146 11.42 -10.46 -12.23
N ALA A 147 11.32 -9.13 -12.34
CA ALA A 147 10.40 -8.50 -13.28
C ALA A 147 10.76 -8.84 -14.73
N LYS A 148 12.06 -8.79 -15.08
CA LYS A 148 12.54 -9.15 -16.43
C LYS A 148 12.30 -10.62 -16.75
N TRP A 149 12.52 -11.54 -15.79
CA TRP A 149 12.27 -12.96 -15.98
C TRP A 149 10.78 -13.25 -16.20
N ALA A 150 9.90 -12.54 -15.47
CA ALA A 150 8.46 -12.66 -15.67
C ALA A 150 8.03 -12.19 -17.08
N LEU A 151 8.57 -11.05 -17.55
CA LEU A 151 8.30 -10.54 -18.88
C LEU A 151 8.74 -11.56 -19.95
N GLU A 152 9.94 -12.12 -19.80
CA GLU A 152 10.46 -13.12 -20.72
C GLU A 152 9.64 -14.41 -20.72
N HIS A 153 9.27 -14.90 -19.52
CA HIS A 153 8.47 -16.13 -19.39
C HIS A 153 7.09 -16.00 -20.04
N TYR A 154 6.44 -14.84 -19.89
CA TYR A 154 5.09 -14.60 -20.41
C TYR A 154 5.08 -13.92 -21.78
N ASP A 155 6.25 -13.71 -22.39
CA ASP A 155 6.41 -13.01 -23.70
C ASP A 155 5.71 -11.64 -23.71
N LEU A 156 5.91 -10.86 -22.63
CA LEU A 156 5.34 -9.52 -22.50
C LEU A 156 6.20 -8.47 -23.18
N ASP A 157 5.54 -7.53 -23.87
CA ASP A 157 6.20 -6.46 -24.62
C ASP A 157 6.90 -5.46 -23.69
N THR A 158 8.23 -5.37 -23.80
CA THR A 158 9.08 -4.49 -22.99
C THR A 158 8.99 -3.00 -23.32
N SER A 159 8.22 -2.63 -24.35
CA SER A 159 7.91 -1.22 -24.66
C SER A 159 6.85 -0.63 -23.73
N TYR A 160 6.17 -1.47 -22.95
CA TYR A 160 5.22 -1.07 -21.92
C TYR A 160 5.80 -1.23 -20.51
N GLY A 161 5.25 -0.47 -19.57
CA GLY A 161 5.41 -0.78 -18.16
C GLY A 161 4.46 -1.89 -17.72
N TRP A 162 4.87 -2.64 -16.71
CA TRP A 162 4.12 -3.77 -16.18
C TRP A 162 4.16 -3.81 -14.66
N MET A 163 3.00 -3.94 -14.05
CA MET A 163 2.89 -4.46 -12.68
C MET A 163 2.50 -5.93 -12.77
N ILE A 164 3.31 -6.82 -12.21
CA ILE A 164 3.05 -8.25 -12.16
C ILE A 164 2.76 -8.61 -10.71
N PHE A 165 1.51 -8.90 -10.44
CA PHE A 165 1.03 -9.28 -9.09
C PHE A 165 0.77 -10.78 -9.06
N ARG A 166 1.31 -11.45 -8.06
CA ARG A 166 1.13 -12.87 -7.79
C ARG A 166 0.28 -13.04 -6.55
N ALA A 167 -0.82 -13.79 -6.63
CA ALA A 167 -1.68 -14.07 -5.50
C ALA A 167 -1.87 -15.57 -5.28
N ALA A 168 -1.83 -15.98 -4.01
CA ALA A 168 -2.02 -17.36 -3.60
C ALA A 168 -3.40 -17.55 -2.96
N PHE A 169 -4.10 -18.58 -3.40
CA PHE A 169 -5.46 -18.95 -2.99
C PHE A 169 -5.45 -20.37 -2.43
N PRO A 170 -5.61 -20.56 -1.12
CA PRO A 170 -5.60 -21.90 -0.51
C PRO A 170 -6.79 -22.74 -0.95
N TRP A 171 -6.58 -24.06 -1.10
CA TRP A 171 -7.68 -24.96 -1.37
C TRP A 171 -8.72 -24.91 -0.25
N THR A 172 -10.00 -24.87 -0.63
CA THR A 172 -11.14 -24.93 0.31
C THR A 172 -11.46 -26.36 0.75
N SER A 173 -10.76 -27.37 0.19
CA SER A 173 -10.94 -28.78 0.52
C SER A 173 -9.61 -29.47 0.73
N LYS A 174 -9.59 -30.57 1.51
CA LYS A 174 -8.39 -31.37 1.78
C LYS A 174 -7.83 -32.08 0.53
N ARG A 175 -8.66 -32.31 -0.48
CA ARG A 175 -8.25 -32.90 -1.75
C ARG A 175 -8.26 -31.83 -2.82
N ARG A 176 -7.22 -31.85 -3.66
CA ARG A 176 -7.13 -30.99 -4.85
C ARG A 176 -8.37 -31.25 -5.73
N PRO A 177 -9.20 -30.25 -5.99
CA PRO A 177 -10.39 -30.42 -6.83
C PRO A 177 -10.01 -30.55 -8.31
N GLU A 178 -10.85 -31.24 -9.09
CA GLU A 178 -10.86 -31.12 -10.52
C GLU A 178 -11.41 -29.75 -10.92
N ILE A 179 -10.76 -29.06 -11.84
CA ILE A 179 -11.19 -27.73 -12.30
C ILE A 179 -12.23 -27.91 -13.38
N LYS A 180 -13.49 -27.54 -13.08
CA LYS A 180 -14.59 -27.58 -14.05
C LYS A 180 -15.01 -26.18 -14.48
N SER A 181 -14.88 -25.23 -13.58
CA SER A 181 -15.10 -23.81 -13.85
C SER A 181 -14.21 -22.99 -12.94
N LEU A 182 -13.68 -21.91 -13.48
CA LEU A 182 -12.87 -20.96 -12.75
C LEU A 182 -13.22 -19.55 -13.20
N SER A 183 -13.69 -18.72 -12.29
CA SER A 183 -13.90 -17.28 -12.52
C SER A 183 -13.10 -16.45 -11.54
N LEU A 184 -12.79 -15.24 -11.97
CA LEU A 184 -12.06 -14.25 -11.20
C LEU A 184 -12.91 -13.00 -11.06
N THR A 185 -13.04 -12.51 -9.83
CA THR A 185 -13.56 -11.17 -9.53
C THR A 185 -12.40 -10.29 -9.03
N MET A 186 -12.26 -9.13 -9.64
CA MET A 186 -11.29 -8.10 -9.23
C MET A 186 -12.05 -6.92 -8.66
N GLU A 187 -11.64 -6.50 -7.46
CA GLU A 187 -12.23 -5.38 -6.73
C GLU A 187 -11.12 -4.42 -6.31
N GLN A 188 -11.27 -3.12 -6.60
CA GLN A 188 -10.31 -2.12 -6.14
C GLN A 188 -10.36 -2.01 -4.61
N ARG A 189 -9.19 -1.98 -3.96
CA ARG A 189 -9.12 -1.56 -2.56
C ARG A 189 -9.44 -0.07 -2.47
N PRO A 190 -10.14 0.36 -1.41
CA PRO A 190 -10.36 1.78 -1.19
C PRO A 190 -9.02 2.53 -1.11
N CYS A 191 -8.91 3.61 -1.88
CA CYS A 191 -7.74 4.49 -1.88
C CYS A 191 -7.97 5.64 -0.90
N ARG A 192 -6.93 6.03 -0.14
CA ARG A 192 -6.98 7.20 0.72
C ARG A 192 -6.70 8.45 -0.11
N VAL A 193 -7.69 9.34 -0.18
CA VAL A 193 -7.61 10.58 -0.97
C VAL A 193 -7.64 11.77 -0.01
N PRO A 194 -6.58 12.61 0.01
CA PRO A 194 -6.58 13.82 0.82
C PRO A 194 -7.62 14.83 0.32
N GLY A 195 -8.26 15.48 1.27
CA GLY A 195 -9.27 16.51 1.04
C GLY A 195 -8.85 17.87 1.59
N PRO A 196 -9.81 18.77 1.90
CA PRO A 196 -9.50 20.08 2.38
C PRO A 196 -8.81 20.09 3.75
N HIS A 197 -7.93 21.07 3.94
CA HIS A 197 -7.27 21.34 5.21
C HIS A 197 -8.11 22.32 6.04
N PHE A 198 -7.98 22.23 7.37
CA PHE A 198 -8.60 23.16 8.31
C PHE A 198 -7.80 23.24 9.61
N GLN A 199 -7.97 24.32 10.35
CA GLN A 199 -7.39 24.50 11.68
C GLN A 199 -8.48 24.52 12.73
N THR A 200 -8.14 24.08 13.93
CA THR A 200 -9.04 24.09 15.09
C THR A 200 -8.36 24.77 16.27
N HIS A 201 -9.09 25.64 16.95
CA HIS A 201 -8.58 26.42 18.08
C HIS A 201 -9.30 26.06 19.38
N ALA A 202 -10.59 25.74 19.31
CA ALA A 202 -11.40 25.51 20.49
C ALA A 202 -12.60 24.58 20.23
N PRO A 203 -13.15 23.97 21.28
CA PRO A 203 -14.47 23.32 21.20
C PRO A 203 -15.53 24.27 20.66
N GLY A 204 -16.38 23.77 19.77
CA GLY A 204 -17.40 24.55 19.07
C GLY A 204 -16.99 25.03 17.67
N ASP A 205 -15.70 24.98 17.33
CA ASP A 205 -15.25 25.25 15.96
C ASP A 205 -15.91 24.29 14.99
N SER A 206 -16.30 24.78 13.82
CA SER A 206 -16.95 23.99 12.77
C SER A 206 -16.27 24.21 11.44
N PHE A 207 -16.21 23.11 10.67
CA PHE A 207 -15.66 23.11 9.33
C PHE A 207 -16.56 22.31 8.40
N SER A 208 -16.88 22.87 7.23
CA SER A 208 -17.71 22.21 6.22
C SER A 208 -16.90 21.80 5.01
N PHE A 209 -17.14 20.61 4.50
CA PHE A 209 -16.45 20.07 3.33
C PHE A 209 -17.37 19.18 2.51
N LEU A 210 -17.04 19.04 1.22
CA LEU A 210 -17.79 18.22 0.27
C LEU A 210 -17.09 16.88 0.08
N HIS A 211 -17.86 15.78 0.17
CA HIS A 211 -17.35 14.48 -0.19
C HIS A 211 -17.16 14.40 -1.72
N PRO A 212 -15.96 14.01 -2.22
CA PRO A 212 -15.61 14.14 -3.62
C PRO A 212 -16.40 13.24 -4.57
N VAL A 213 -16.96 12.14 -4.08
CA VAL A 213 -17.72 11.17 -4.88
C VAL A 213 -19.21 11.35 -4.70
N SER A 214 -19.71 11.31 -3.46
CA SER A 214 -21.16 11.43 -3.20
C SER A 214 -21.71 12.84 -3.36
N GLY A 215 -20.85 13.87 -3.30
CA GLY A 215 -21.27 15.26 -3.29
C GLY A 215 -21.98 15.69 -2.00
N THR A 216 -21.99 14.85 -0.97
CA THR A 216 -22.58 15.16 0.33
C THR A 216 -21.75 16.23 1.03
N ASN A 217 -22.43 17.29 1.52
CA ASN A 217 -21.78 18.33 2.29
C ASN A 217 -21.83 17.96 3.77
N TYR A 218 -20.64 17.73 4.35
CA TYR A 218 -20.46 17.40 5.75
C TYR A 218 -20.05 18.64 6.54
N THR A 219 -20.50 18.71 7.79
CA THR A 219 -20.02 19.68 8.77
C THR A 219 -19.43 18.93 9.95
N LEU A 220 -18.12 19.11 10.15
CA LEU A 220 -17.40 18.67 11.33
C LEU A 220 -17.57 19.75 12.42
N THR A 221 -17.89 19.32 13.65
CA THR A 221 -17.93 20.20 14.82
C THR A 221 -17.03 19.64 15.90
N VAL A 222 -16.07 20.45 16.33
CA VAL A 222 -15.13 20.08 17.41
C VAL A 222 -15.86 20.05 18.73
N GLN A 223 -15.78 18.95 19.45
CA GLN A 223 -16.38 18.76 20.77
C GLN A 223 -15.37 18.98 21.89
N GLU A 224 -14.14 18.49 21.68
CA GLU A 224 -13.08 18.57 22.66
C GLU A 224 -11.71 18.56 21.99
N ILE A 225 -10.75 19.31 22.56
CA ILE A 225 -9.33 19.25 22.20
C ILE A 225 -8.53 19.03 23.46
N GLU A 226 -7.72 17.97 23.48
CA GLU A 226 -6.96 17.56 24.66
C GLU A 226 -5.52 17.22 24.28
N GLN A 227 -4.57 17.74 25.05
CA GLN A 227 -3.16 17.32 24.93
C GLN A 227 -2.90 16.08 25.75
N GLN A 228 -2.26 15.10 25.14
CA GLN A 228 -1.95 13.82 25.78
C GLN A 228 -0.46 13.49 25.63
N THR A 229 0.01 12.55 26.47
CA THR A 229 1.39 12.09 26.50
C THR A 229 1.45 10.58 26.62
N ILE A 230 2.25 9.94 25.77
CA ILE A 230 2.55 8.51 25.84
C ILE A 230 3.80 8.32 26.72
N PRO A 231 3.79 7.49 27.78
CA PRO A 231 4.99 7.21 28.54
C PRO A 231 6.08 6.56 27.68
N GLN A 232 7.34 7.03 27.76
CA GLN A 232 8.49 6.49 27.00
C GLN A 232 8.62 4.96 27.12
N LYS A 233 8.33 4.40 28.28
CA LYS A 233 8.37 2.95 28.51
C LYS A 233 7.46 2.12 27.58
N CYS A 234 6.46 2.75 26.95
CA CYS A 234 5.55 2.08 26.01
C CYS A 234 6.25 1.76 24.67
N PHE A 235 7.35 2.41 24.35
CA PHE A 235 8.10 2.18 23.12
C PHE A 235 9.14 1.04 23.22
N GLY A 236 9.44 0.56 24.44
CA GLY A 236 10.24 -0.65 24.66
C GLY A 236 11.69 -0.57 24.16
N SER A 237 12.26 0.63 24.02
CA SER A 237 13.62 0.84 23.51
C SER A 237 14.47 1.59 24.52
N ASP A 238 15.66 1.04 24.80
CA ASP A 238 16.70 1.70 25.61
C ASP A 238 17.69 2.51 24.76
N ARG A 239 17.60 2.35 23.43
CA ARG A 239 18.51 2.99 22.46
C ARG A 239 17.94 4.25 21.82
N TRP A 240 16.62 4.40 21.81
CA TRP A 240 15.92 5.48 21.11
C TRP A 240 15.02 6.26 22.04
N VAL A 241 15.03 7.59 21.92
CA VAL A 241 14.04 8.48 22.53
C VAL A 241 12.97 8.80 21.48
N TYR A 242 11.73 8.56 21.84
CA TYR A 242 10.59 8.79 20.97
C TYR A 242 9.85 10.07 21.38
N PRO A 243 9.29 10.82 20.41
CA PRO A 243 8.36 11.90 20.71
C PRO A 243 7.10 11.32 21.36
N THR A 244 6.57 12.01 22.36
CA THR A 244 5.52 11.48 23.24
C THR A 244 4.28 12.33 23.34
N HIS A 245 4.36 13.60 22.97
CA HIS A 245 3.27 14.55 23.10
C HIS A 245 2.43 14.59 21.83
N PHE A 246 1.11 14.61 21.98
CA PHE A 246 0.16 14.72 20.87
C PHE A 246 -1.15 15.37 21.32
N THR A 247 -1.91 15.86 20.36
CA THR A 247 -3.22 16.44 20.57
C THR A 247 -4.29 15.47 20.07
N VAL A 248 -5.34 15.27 20.87
CA VAL A 248 -6.56 14.54 20.49
C VAL A 248 -7.66 15.53 20.26
N MET A 249 -8.27 15.50 19.07
CA MET A 249 -9.48 16.22 18.75
C MET A 249 -10.64 15.24 18.70
N ARG A 250 -11.68 15.47 19.51
CA ARG A 250 -12.95 14.75 19.41
C ARG A 250 -13.96 15.61 18.66
N TYR A 251 -14.66 15.02 17.72
CA TYR A 251 -15.56 15.74 16.82
C TYR A 251 -16.80 14.93 16.45
N THR A 252 -17.81 15.61 15.97
CA THR A 252 -19.00 15.03 15.35
C THR A 252 -19.08 15.43 13.89
N LEU A 253 -19.73 14.60 13.08
CA LEU A 253 -20.04 14.88 11.67
C LEU A 253 -21.55 15.01 11.47
N PHE A 254 -21.97 16.00 10.70
CA PHE A 254 -23.36 16.11 10.26
C PHE A 254 -23.39 16.33 8.72
N PRO A 255 -24.20 15.56 7.96
CA PRO A 255 -24.96 14.41 8.42
C PRO A 255 -24.05 13.32 8.97
N GLU A 256 -24.61 12.37 9.74
CA GLU A 256 -23.88 11.21 10.20
C GLU A 256 -23.42 10.41 8.99
N SER A 257 -22.14 10.02 8.97
CA SER A 257 -21.54 9.38 7.80
C SER A 257 -21.48 7.87 7.98
N GLU A 258 -21.93 7.14 6.96
CA GLU A 258 -21.62 5.73 6.73
C GLU A 258 -20.37 5.57 5.86
N GLU A 259 -19.89 6.65 5.27
CA GLU A 259 -18.70 6.70 4.42
C GLU A 259 -17.45 6.73 5.30
N ASP A 260 -16.36 6.16 4.81
CA ASP A 260 -15.09 6.11 5.53
C ASP A 260 -14.36 7.44 5.38
N ILE A 261 -14.63 8.36 6.30
CA ILE A 261 -14.03 9.68 6.42
C ILE A 261 -13.18 9.71 7.68
N SER A 262 -11.91 10.06 7.56
CA SER A 262 -11.01 10.25 8.69
C SER A 262 -10.37 11.64 8.66
N ILE A 263 -9.87 12.08 9.80
CA ILE A 263 -9.15 13.34 9.96
C ILE A 263 -7.71 12.99 10.36
N CYS A 264 -6.75 13.58 9.66
CA CYS A 264 -5.32 13.38 9.90
C CYS A 264 -4.63 14.71 10.15
N ASP A 265 -3.53 14.68 10.91
CA ASP A 265 -2.63 15.81 11.03
C ASP A 265 -1.86 16.01 9.72
N CYS A 266 -1.69 17.25 9.30
CA CYS A 266 -0.87 17.63 8.14
C CYS A 266 0.63 17.63 8.46
N CYS A 267 1.02 17.56 9.74
CA CYS A 267 2.39 17.54 10.20
C CYS A 267 2.91 16.10 10.32
N ASP A 268 4.16 15.86 9.89
CA ASP A 268 4.82 14.55 10.03
C ASP A 268 5.30 14.25 11.47
N GLY A 269 5.29 15.24 12.35
CA GLY A 269 5.78 15.12 13.71
C GLY A 269 7.31 15.08 13.81
N ASP A 270 7.80 14.79 15.02
CA ASP A 270 9.23 14.69 15.29
C ASP A 270 9.72 13.25 15.08
N LYS A 271 10.93 13.11 14.54
CA LYS A 271 11.55 11.80 14.34
C LYS A 271 12.20 11.31 15.64
N PRO A 272 12.17 9.99 15.95
CA PRO A 272 12.91 9.43 17.08
C PRO A 272 14.40 9.77 17.02
N MET A 273 15.02 10.00 18.18
CA MET A 273 16.43 10.30 18.31
C MET A 273 17.18 9.14 18.96
N GLU A 274 18.35 8.80 18.41
CA GLU A 274 19.24 7.80 19.02
C GLU A 274 19.96 8.38 20.23
N ILE A 275 19.98 7.63 21.33
CA ILE A 275 20.74 7.99 22.52
C ILE A 275 22.21 7.77 22.20
N ALA A 276 23.04 8.84 22.22
CA ALA A 276 24.47 8.72 22.06
C ALA A 276 25.04 7.93 23.26
N VAL A 277 25.48 6.71 23.01
CA VAL A 277 26.26 5.94 24.00
C VAL A 277 27.70 6.46 23.96
N GLU A 278 28.18 7.05 25.05
CA GLU A 278 29.58 7.45 25.16
C GLU A 278 30.47 6.22 24.97
N GLY A 279 31.18 6.13 23.83
CA GLY A 279 32.23 5.13 23.62
C GLY A 279 32.33 4.52 22.21
N ASP A 280 31.40 4.74 21.31
CA ASP A 280 31.55 4.26 19.95
C ASP A 280 32.09 5.33 19.00
N SER A 281 33.29 5.07 18.47
CA SER A 281 33.86 5.83 17.36
C SER A 281 32.96 5.74 16.15
N PHE A 282 32.34 6.83 15.79
CA PHE A 282 31.42 7.02 14.67
C PHE A 282 32.12 6.66 13.35
N THR A 283 31.75 5.55 12.74
CA THR A 283 31.88 5.36 11.29
C THR A 283 30.52 5.66 10.68
N PRO A 284 30.43 6.62 9.76
CA PRO A 284 29.16 6.92 9.08
C PRO A 284 28.94 5.86 7.98
N GLU A 285 28.40 4.73 8.34
CA GLU A 285 27.89 3.78 7.37
C GLU A 285 26.45 3.39 7.69
N THR A 286 25.60 3.66 6.70
CA THR A 286 24.23 3.20 6.52
C THR A 286 23.19 3.73 7.52
N GLN A 287 22.60 4.85 7.14
CA GLN A 287 21.23 5.15 7.52
C GLN A 287 20.31 4.09 6.87
N ASN A 288 20.13 2.96 7.52
CA ASN A 288 18.95 2.16 7.30
C ASN A 288 17.79 2.93 7.92
N ASN A 289 17.01 3.58 7.07
CA ASN A 289 15.72 4.15 7.41
C ASN A 289 14.79 3.01 7.87
N ALA A 290 14.85 2.67 9.14
CA ALA A 290 13.74 2.01 9.78
C ALA A 290 12.65 3.08 9.90
N CYS A 291 11.83 3.22 8.87
CA CYS A 291 10.51 3.80 9.02
C CYS A 291 9.78 2.91 10.02
N VAL A 292 9.83 3.29 11.28
CA VAL A 292 8.83 2.83 12.24
C VAL A 292 7.55 3.53 11.82
N GLY A 293 6.82 2.90 10.89
CA GLY A 293 5.45 3.25 10.65
C GLY A 293 4.75 3.06 12.00
N ILE A 294 4.45 4.17 12.68
CA ILE A 294 3.39 4.13 13.67
C ILE A 294 2.18 3.74 12.85
N ILE A 295 1.79 2.47 12.98
CA ILE A 295 0.55 1.95 12.45
C ILE A 295 -0.56 2.68 13.21
N GLY A 296 -0.86 3.90 12.78
CA GLY A 296 -2.19 4.41 12.85
C GLY A 296 -2.97 3.59 11.83
N GLY A 297 -3.36 2.39 12.24
CA GLY A 297 -4.29 1.61 11.46
C GLY A 297 -5.50 2.49 11.20
N ALA A 298 -6.16 2.32 10.06
CA ALA A 298 -7.41 2.98 9.68
C ALA A 298 -8.56 2.76 10.71
N ASP A 299 -8.29 2.00 11.74
CA ASP A 299 -9.10 1.80 12.94
C ASP A 299 -8.53 2.65 14.08
N GLY A 300 -8.69 3.98 14.00
CA GLY A 300 -8.60 4.81 15.20
C GLY A 300 -9.54 4.25 16.26
N PRO A 301 -9.15 4.23 17.56
CA PRO A 301 -9.97 3.59 18.60
C PRO A 301 -11.37 4.23 18.59
N THR A 302 -12.36 3.48 18.14
CA THR A 302 -13.76 3.84 18.30
C THR A 302 -14.10 3.67 19.77
N VAL A 303 -13.88 4.70 20.56
CA VAL A 303 -14.33 4.71 21.96
C VAL A 303 -15.83 4.98 21.95
N ILE A 304 -16.62 3.94 22.14
CA ILE A 304 -18.05 4.08 22.45
C ILE A 304 -18.12 4.54 23.90
N MET A 305 -18.25 5.85 24.11
CA MET A 305 -18.59 6.40 25.42
C MET A 305 -20.12 6.36 25.59
N THR A 306 -20.60 5.46 26.44
CA THR A 306 -21.98 5.47 26.95
C THR A 306 -22.07 6.55 28.02
N GLY A 307 -22.49 7.73 27.66
CA GLY A 307 -22.77 8.82 28.58
C GLY A 307 -23.64 9.86 27.90
N GLU A 308 -24.87 10.02 28.38
CA GLU A 308 -25.90 11.03 28.09
C GLU A 308 -25.92 11.69 26.70
N LYS A 309 -27.02 11.42 25.98
CA LYS A 309 -27.57 12.07 24.78
C LYS A 309 -26.82 13.30 24.25
N SER A 310 -25.70 13.11 23.59
CA SER A 310 -25.25 14.01 22.54
C SER A 310 -25.75 13.49 21.21
N GLN A 311 -26.38 14.33 20.42
CA GLN A 311 -26.87 14.00 19.07
C GLN A 311 -25.67 13.76 18.14
N GLY A 312 -25.39 12.51 17.80
CA GLY A 312 -24.40 12.12 16.79
C GLY A 312 -23.29 11.21 17.33
N ARG A 313 -22.70 10.46 16.40
CA ARG A 313 -21.54 9.61 16.66
C ARG A 313 -20.29 10.48 16.92
N LEU A 314 -19.58 10.19 18.02
CA LEU A 314 -18.34 10.88 18.39
C LEU A 314 -17.15 10.19 17.74
N TYR A 315 -16.33 10.96 17.04
CA TYR A 315 -15.09 10.53 16.39
C TYR A 315 -13.88 11.15 17.09
N ALA A 316 -12.69 10.59 16.87
CA ALA A 316 -11.46 11.15 17.38
C ALA A 316 -10.37 11.17 16.29
N ALA A 317 -9.56 12.22 16.29
CA ALA A 317 -8.35 12.33 15.49
C ALA A 317 -7.17 12.65 16.42
N CYS A 318 -6.00 12.06 16.12
CA CYS A 318 -4.77 12.33 16.86
C CYS A 318 -3.78 13.08 15.96
N SER A 319 -3.11 14.07 16.53
CA SER A 319 -1.98 14.70 15.86
C SER A 319 -0.78 13.76 15.76
N ALA A 320 0.24 14.14 14.99
CA ALA A 320 1.54 13.53 15.01
C ALA A 320 2.18 13.68 16.41
N LEU A 321 3.20 12.86 16.68
CA LEU A 321 3.94 12.88 17.94
C LEU A 321 5.05 13.94 17.93
N HIS A 322 5.20 14.67 19.03
CA HIS A 322 6.23 15.69 19.23
C HIS A 322 6.99 15.46 20.54
N PHE A 323 8.25 15.95 20.61
CA PHE A 323 9.02 15.93 21.86
C PHE A 323 8.48 16.95 22.88
N GLU A 324 7.96 18.05 22.39
CA GLU A 324 7.37 19.09 23.23
C GLU A 324 5.84 19.10 23.06
N PRO A 325 5.09 19.54 24.07
CA PRO A 325 3.65 19.72 23.93
C PRO A 325 3.33 20.64 22.74
N VAL A 326 2.39 20.21 21.90
CA VAL A 326 1.90 21.01 20.77
C VAL A 326 1.20 22.25 21.33
N ARG A 327 1.80 23.43 21.15
CA ARG A 327 1.27 24.68 21.69
C ARG A 327 0.47 25.50 20.67
N ASP A 328 0.73 25.24 19.40
CA ASP A 328 0.07 25.90 18.27
C ASP A 328 -1.13 25.08 17.80
N ASP A 329 -1.99 25.73 17.02
CA ASP A 329 -3.15 25.09 16.44
C ASP A 329 -2.70 24.00 15.46
N VAL A 330 -3.30 22.82 15.58
CA VAL A 330 -3.03 21.71 14.67
C VAL A 330 -3.75 21.98 13.34
N GLU A 331 -3.02 21.85 12.24
CA GLU A 331 -3.60 21.83 10.91
C GLU A 331 -4.02 20.40 10.56
N TRP A 332 -5.30 20.23 10.32
CA TRP A 332 -5.92 18.96 9.99
C TRP A 332 -6.23 18.84 8.52
N CYS A 333 -6.17 17.64 7.98
CA CYS A 333 -6.60 17.28 6.64
C CYS A 333 -7.75 16.26 6.72
N THR A 334 -8.82 16.49 5.97
CA THR A 334 -9.82 15.45 5.73
C THR A 334 -9.24 14.37 4.83
N MET A 335 -9.56 13.12 5.11
CA MET A 335 -9.10 11.97 4.35
C MET A 335 -10.29 11.10 3.98
N PHE A 336 -10.46 10.83 2.70
CA PHE A 336 -11.55 10.02 2.17
C PHE A 336 -11.03 8.65 1.75
N SER A 337 -11.80 7.61 2.02
CA SER A 337 -11.56 6.26 1.52
C SER A 337 -12.47 6.02 0.32
N ILE A 338 -11.91 5.96 -0.88
CA ILE A 338 -12.66 6.00 -2.14
C ILE A 338 -12.33 4.77 -3.01
N LYS A 339 -13.37 4.18 -3.59
CA LYS A 339 -13.26 3.27 -4.72
C LYS A 339 -13.68 4.01 -6.01
N ASN A 340 -12.78 4.04 -6.98
CA ASN A 340 -13.01 4.72 -8.26
C ASN A 340 -13.58 3.81 -9.34
N PHE A 341 -13.45 2.48 -9.14
CA PHE A 341 -13.81 1.50 -10.16
C PHE A 341 -14.71 0.42 -9.57
N ASP A 342 -15.71 0.04 -10.33
CA ASP A 342 -16.57 -1.08 -9.99
C ASP A 342 -15.81 -2.40 -10.10
N GLU A 343 -16.26 -3.41 -9.37
CA GLU A 343 -15.72 -4.76 -9.50
C GLU A 343 -16.02 -5.34 -10.89
N THR A 344 -15.14 -6.21 -11.35
CA THR A 344 -15.34 -6.95 -12.59
C THR A 344 -15.17 -8.44 -12.36
N THR A 345 -15.97 -9.25 -13.07
CA THR A 345 -15.86 -10.72 -13.01
C THR A 345 -15.62 -11.27 -14.41
N ILE A 346 -14.61 -12.12 -14.54
CA ILE A 346 -14.24 -12.78 -15.79
C ILE A 346 -14.18 -14.29 -15.59
N ASN A 347 -14.60 -15.02 -16.62
CA ASN A 347 -14.44 -16.47 -16.67
C ASN A 347 -13.04 -16.80 -17.19
N LEU A 348 -12.29 -17.59 -16.43
CA LEU A 348 -10.94 -18.03 -16.79
C LEU A 348 -10.95 -19.40 -17.47
N ILE A 349 -11.90 -20.28 -17.06
CA ILE A 349 -12.13 -21.62 -17.60
C ILE A 349 -13.64 -21.89 -17.57
#